data_0dbf778368ae5f1476c69e12a6f50967
#
_entry.id   0dbf778368ae5f1476c69e12a6f50967
#
_cell.length_a   1.000
_cell.length_b   1.000
_cell.length_c   1.000
_cell.angle_alpha   90.00
_cell.angle_beta   90.00
_cell.angle_gamma   90.00
#
_symmetry.space_group_name_H-M   'P 1'
#
loop_
_entity.id
_entity.type
_entity.pdbx_description
1 polymer ?
#
loop_
_entity_poly.entity_id
_entity_poly.type
_entity_poly.pdbx_seq_one_letter_code
_entity_poly.pdbx_strand_id
1 'polypeptide(L)'
;FGFDFDTTMIRIGLMNMILHGIKKPHMTYLDSLSKQNEIKEEFTVILANPPFTGSIDKDDINDKFSLSTTKTELLFLELFFRQLQAGGRAAIVIPAGVLFGSSNAHKDIRKLLLEKGQVQAVISLPSGVFKPYSGVSTAIIVFTKGGNTENVWFYEMKSDGYSLDDKRDKIDGKGDIPDIINKFKTD
;
A
#
# COMPACT_ATOMS: atom_id res chain seq x y z
N PHE A 1 4.31 -5.13 -13.74
CA PHE A 1 5.49 -5.58 -12.99
C PHE A 1 5.07 -5.97 -11.58
N GLY A 2 5.69 -6.99 -11.01
CA GLY A 2 5.53 -7.42 -9.64
C GLY A 2 6.84 -8.00 -9.11
N PHE A 3 7.02 -7.88 -7.81
CA PHE A 3 8.20 -8.39 -7.11
C PHE A 3 7.74 -9.21 -5.90
N ASP A 4 8.36 -10.34 -5.68
CA ASP A 4 8.15 -11.16 -4.49
C ASP A 4 9.44 -11.95 -4.20
N PHE A 5 9.71 -12.25 -2.95
CA PHE A 5 10.83 -13.10 -2.56
C PHE A 5 10.42 -14.57 -2.35
N ASP A 6 9.15 -14.90 -2.53
CA ASP A 6 8.64 -16.27 -2.53
C ASP A 6 8.40 -16.77 -3.96
N THR A 7 9.12 -17.79 -4.36
CA THR A 7 9.01 -18.39 -5.70
C THR A 7 7.62 -18.96 -5.98
N THR A 8 6.91 -19.43 -4.95
CA THR A 8 5.54 -19.93 -5.08
C THR A 8 4.59 -18.78 -5.38
N MET A 9 4.74 -17.63 -4.68
CA MET A 9 3.95 -16.43 -4.93
C MET A 9 4.20 -15.87 -6.32
N ILE A 10 5.44 -15.90 -6.81
CA ILE A 10 5.76 -15.51 -8.19
C ILE A 10 5.01 -16.41 -9.22
N ARG A 11 5.03 -17.72 -9.01
CA ARG A 11 4.31 -18.65 -9.92
C ARG A 11 2.80 -18.40 -9.90
N ILE A 12 2.21 -18.27 -8.70
CA ILE A 12 0.78 -17.97 -8.54
C ILE A 12 0.44 -16.63 -9.17
N GLY A 13 1.26 -15.59 -8.91
CA GLY A 13 1.10 -14.27 -9.49
C GLY A 13 1.14 -14.27 -11.01
N LEU A 14 2.12 -14.95 -11.63
CA LEU A 14 2.21 -15.13 -13.08
C LEU A 14 0.95 -15.79 -13.64
N MET A 15 0.53 -16.92 -13.06
CA MET A 15 -0.68 -17.62 -13.46
C MET A 15 -1.92 -16.73 -13.37
N ASN A 16 -2.08 -16.02 -12.25
CA ASN A 16 -3.20 -15.12 -12.02
C ASN A 16 -3.23 -13.99 -13.07
N MET A 17 -2.10 -13.37 -13.37
CA MET A 17 -2.00 -12.32 -14.39
C MET A 17 -2.38 -12.82 -15.77
N ILE A 18 -1.91 -14.02 -16.15
CA ILE A 18 -2.24 -14.67 -17.45
C ILE A 18 -3.75 -14.94 -17.52
N LEU A 19 -4.35 -15.49 -16.47
CA LEU A 19 -5.79 -15.77 -16.41
C LEU A 19 -6.64 -14.49 -16.52
N HIS A 20 -6.11 -13.34 -16.08
CA HIS A 20 -6.72 -12.03 -16.25
C HIS A 20 -6.35 -11.34 -17.59
N GLY A 21 -5.82 -12.07 -18.55
CA GLY A 21 -5.58 -11.58 -19.92
C GLY A 21 -4.30 -10.78 -20.12
N ILE A 22 -3.41 -10.71 -19.14
CA ILE A 22 -2.10 -10.06 -19.30
C ILE A 22 -1.16 -10.98 -20.07
N LYS A 23 -0.89 -10.66 -21.33
CA LYS A 23 -0.13 -11.52 -22.25
C LYS A 23 1.35 -11.71 -21.88
N LYS A 24 1.95 -10.71 -21.24
CA LYS A 24 3.38 -10.70 -20.85
C LYS A 24 3.53 -10.14 -19.44
N PRO A 25 3.13 -10.89 -18.40
CA PRO A 25 3.33 -10.45 -17.03
C PRO A 25 4.83 -10.49 -16.67
N HIS A 26 5.30 -9.50 -15.95
CA HIS A 26 6.65 -9.45 -15.41
C HIS A 26 6.61 -9.57 -13.89
N MET A 27 7.02 -10.73 -13.38
CA MET A 27 7.19 -11.01 -11.95
C MET A 27 8.66 -11.40 -11.71
N THR A 28 9.32 -10.72 -10.80
CA THR A 28 10.74 -10.90 -10.52
C THR A 28 10.94 -11.37 -9.08
N TYR A 29 11.79 -12.39 -8.89
CA TYR A 29 12.25 -12.79 -7.57
C TYR A 29 13.17 -11.71 -7.00
N LEU A 30 12.71 -11.03 -5.96
CA LEU A 30 13.45 -9.93 -5.33
C LEU A 30 12.90 -9.65 -3.93
N ASP A 31 13.77 -9.55 -2.95
CA ASP A 31 13.42 -8.87 -1.70
C ASP A 31 13.44 -7.36 -1.94
N SER A 32 12.25 -6.79 -2.01
CA SER A 32 12.04 -5.39 -2.40
C SER A 32 12.67 -4.39 -1.45
N LEU A 33 12.91 -4.76 -0.19
CA LEU A 33 13.49 -3.87 0.84
C LEU A 33 15.00 -4.03 0.98
N SER A 34 15.57 -5.10 0.41
CA SER A 34 16.98 -5.43 0.57
C SER A 34 17.91 -4.57 -0.31
N LYS A 35 19.21 -4.62 0.01
CA LYS A 35 20.29 -4.01 -0.77
C LYS A 35 20.37 -4.50 -2.22
N GLN A 36 19.76 -5.64 -2.53
CA GLN A 36 19.72 -6.19 -3.90
C GLN A 36 18.76 -5.41 -4.81
N ASN A 37 17.85 -4.63 -4.25
CA ASN A 37 16.90 -3.84 -5.03
C ASN A 37 17.57 -2.53 -5.50
N GLU A 38 17.73 -2.41 -6.81
CA GLU A 38 18.14 -1.15 -7.43
C GLU A 38 16.98 -0.16 -7.49
N ILE A 39 16.51 0.36 -6.37
CA ILE A 39 15.38 1.29 -6.34
C ILE A 39 15.55 2.41 -7.38
N LYS A 40 14.66 2.46 -8.36
CA LYS A 40 14.64 3.44 -9.46
C LYS A 40 13.25 4.05 -9.60
N GLU A 41 13.18 5.25 -10.15
CA GLU A 41 11.91 5.90 -10.52
C GLU A 41 11.40 5.32 -11.83
N GLU A 42 10.59 4.27 -11.79
CA GLU A 42 10.17 3.52 -12.97
C GLU A 42 8.67 3.54 -13.22
N PHE A 43 7.85 3.70 -12.17
CA PHE A 43 6.42 3.44 -12.27
C PHE A 43 5.59 4.72 -12.28
N THR A 44 4.59 4.75 -13.16
CA THR A 44 3.58 5.81 -13.21
C THR A 44 2.39 5.51 -12.30
N VAL A 45 2.13 4.22 -12.00
CA VAL A 45 1.06 3.77 -11.11
C VAL A 45 1.56 2.62 -10.25
N ILE A 46 1.31 2.71 -8.95
CA ILE A 46 1.55 1.62 -7.98
C ILE A 46 0.25 1.30 -7.26
N LEU A 47 -0.15 0.03 -7.28
CA LEU A 47 -1.20 -0.53 -6.45
C LEU A 47 -0.60 -1.63 -5.58
N ALA A 48 -0.68 -1.49 -4.26
CA ALA A 48 -0.04 -2.44 -3.37
C ALA A 48 -0.85 -2.71 -2.10
N ASN A 49 -0.77 -3.96 -1.67
CA ASN A 49 -1.20 -4.42 -0.36
C ASN A 49 0.00 -5.13 0.30
N PRO A 50 0.98 -4.36 0.83
CA PRO A 50 2.18 -4.91 1.43
C PRO A 50 1.88 -5.57 2.79
N PRO A 51 2.82 -6.34 3.35
CA PRO A 51 2.69 -6.87 4.71
C PRO A 51 2.39 -5.77 5.73
N PHE A 52 1.43 -6.03 6.63
CA PHE A 52 0.99 -5.05 7.63
C PHE A 52 1.92 -4.95 8.83
N THR A 53 2.70 -5.99 9.06
CA THR A 53 3.68 -6.07 10.16
C THR A 53 4.87 -6.88 9.70
N GLY A 54 6.04 -6.54 10.20
CA GLY A 54 7.26 -7.27 9.93
C GLY A 54 8.48 -6.46 10.30
N SER A 55 9.62 -7.11 10.28
CA SER A 55 10.92 -6.47 10.49
C SER A 55 11.93 -7.12 9.57
N ILE A 56 12.76 -6.30 8.96
CA ILE A 56 13.93 -6.72 8.19
C ILE A 56 15.17 -6.52 9.05
N ASP A 57 16.20 -7.38 8.84
CA ASP A 57 17.47 -7.17 9.50
C ASP A 57 18.07 -5.83 9.06
N LYS A 58 18.60 -5.09 10.03
CA LYS A 58 19.13 -3.75 9.78
C LYS A 58 20.24 -3.73 8.75
N ASP A 59 21.07 -4.79 8.73
CA ASP A 59 22.21 -4.91 7.83
C ASP A 59 21.80 -5.23 6.38
N ASP A 60 20.58 -5.74 6.18
CA ASP A 60 20.00 -6.06 4.87
C ASP A 60 19.22 -4.91 4.26
N ILE A 61 18.84 -3.89 5.04
CA ILE A 61 18.06 -2.74 4.58
C ILE A 61 18.80 -2.00 3.47
N ASN A 62 18.09 -1.70 2.39
CA ASN A 62 18.64 -0.92 1.27
C ASN A 62 19.12 0.47 1.72
N ASP A 63 20.33 0.82 1.35
CA ASP A 63 20.99 2.06 1.76
C ASP A 63 20.33 3.33 1.19
N LYS A 64 19.42 3.19 0.22
CA LYS A 64 18.65 4.31 -0.34
C LYS A 64 17.50 4.78 0.56
N PHE A 65 17.09 4.00 1.56
CA PHE A 65 16.06 4.45 2.48
C PHE A 65 16.58 5.55 3.40
N SER A 66 15.75 6.55 3.65
CA SER A 66 16.03 7.64 4.58
C SER A 66 15.46 7.40 5.98
N LEU A 67 14.47 6.51 6.07
CA LEU A 67 13.85 6.17 7.34
C LEU A 67 14.78 5.31 8.20
N SER A 68 15.00 5.72 9.43
CA SER A 68 15.74 4.92 10.42
C SER A 68 14.77 3.97 11.14
N THR A 69 14.46 2.85 10.51
CA THR A 69 13.54 1.84 11.04
C THR A 69 13.80 0.48 10.42
N THR A 70 13.43 -0.59 11.12
CA THR A 70 13.39 -1.96 10.58
C THR A 70 11.95 -2.40 10.25
N LYS A 71 10.95 -1.55 10.53
CA LYS A 71 9.54 -1.87 10.30
C LYS A 71 9.21 -1.88 8.82
N THR A 72 8.83 -3.04 8.33
CA THR A 72 8.59 -3.26 6.90
C THR A 72 7.45 -2.41 6.34
N GLU A 73 6.39 -2.18 7.10
CA GLU A 73 5.25 -1.36 6.68
C GLU A 73 5.63 0.10 6.37
N LEU A 74 6.60 0.66 7.10
CA LEU A 74 7.10 2.01 6.85
C LEU A 74 8.06 2.05 5.67
N LEU A 75 8.96 1.05 5.58
CA LEU A 75 9.93 0.93 4.49
C LEU A 75 9.23 0.68 3.14
N PHE A 76 8.17 -0.14 3.09
CA PHE A 76 7.40 -0.32 1.86
C PHE A 76 6.76 0.99 1.39
N LEU A 77 6.24 1.80 2.29
CA LEU A 77 5.64 3.08 1.91
C LEU A 77 6.69 4.05 1.34
N GLU A 78 7.89 4.10 1.93
CA GLU A 78 9.02 4.87 1.36
C GLU A 78 9.47 4.28 0.01
N LEU A 79 9.54 2.94 -0.12
CA LEU A 79 9.89 2.27 -1.36
C LEU A 79 8.97 2.70 -2.51
N PHE A 80 7.66 2.61 -2.30
CA PHE A 80 6.69 2.97 -3.33
C PHE A 80 6.80 4.44 -3.73
N PHE A 81 7.00 5.32 -2.74
CA PHE A 81 7.23 6.73 -3.04
C PHE A 81 8.48 6.93 -3.89
N ARG A 82 9.58 6.21 -3.62
CA ARG A 82 10.83 6.31 -4.38
C ARG A 82 10.71 5.73 -5.79
N GLN A 83 9.97 4.64 -5.96
CA GLN A 83 9.81 3.99 -7.25
C GLN A 83 8.82 4.69 -8.18
N LEU A 84 7.96 5.57 -7.70
CA LEU A 84 7.13 6.41 -8.54
C LEU A 84 7.96 7.43 -9.31
N GLN A 85 7.63 7.62 -10.58
CA GLN A 85 8.06 8.79 -11.36
C GLN A 85 7.40 10.07 -10.82
N ALA A 86 7.96 11.21 -11.14
CA ALA A 86 7.30 12.51 -10.87
C ALA A 86 5.93 12.54 -11.55
N GLY A 87 4.88 12.91 -10.80
CA GLY A 87 3.48 12.86 -11.25
C GLY A 87 2.85 11.45 -11.23
N GLY A 88 3.62 10.42 -10.90
CA GLY A 88 3.11 9.06 -10.69
C GLY A 88 2.26 8.97 -9.41
N ARG A 89 1.29 8.06 -9.40
CA ARG A 89 0.29 7.92 -8.33
C ARG A 89 0.29 6.53 -7.72
N ALA A 90 -0.06 6.46 -6.45
CA ALA A 90 -0.20 5.19 -5.74
C ALA A 90 -1.49 5.11 -4.94
N ALA A 91 -2.02 3.89 -4.81
CA ALA A 91 -3.02 3.53 -3.81
C ALA A 91 -2.50 2.30 -3.04
N ILE A 92 -2.34 2.46 -1.74
CA ILE A 92 -1.63 1.49 -0.91
C ILE A 92 -2.46 1.20 0.34
N VAL A 93 -2.63 -0.08 0.66
CA VAL A 93 -3.19 -0.50 1.93
C VAL A 93 -2.09 -0.42 3.00
N ILE A 94 -2.37 0.29 4.08
CA ILE A 94 -1.46 0.46 5.21
C ILE A 94 -2.14 0.10 6.53
N PRO A 95 -1.43 -0.40 7.53
CA PRO A 95 -1.99 -0.50 8.87
C PRO A 95 -2.27 0.89 9.44
N ALA A 96 -3.37 1.05 10.17
CA ALA A 96 -3.78 2.34 10.76
C ALA A 96 -2.69 2.95 11.66
N GLY A 97 -1.83 2.11 12.24
CA GLY A 97 -0.68 2.55 13.02
C GLY A 97 0.28 3.48 12.26
N VAL A 98 0.35 3.40 10.94
CA VAL A 98 1.16 4.32 10.12
C VAL A 98 0.64 5.75 10.21
N LEU A 99 -0.68 5.92 10.27
CA LEU A 99 -1.33 7.24 10.37
C LEU A 99 -1.14 7.88 11.76
N PHE A 100 -1.15 7.08 12.81
CA PHE A 100 -1.22 7.56 14.20
C PHE A 100 0.05 7.33 15.03
N GLY A 101 1.00 6.53 14.53
CA GLY A 101 2.23 6.20 15.23
C GLY A 101 3.06 7.45 15.60
N SER A 102 3.66 7.43 16.79
CA SER A 102 4.37 8.58 17.37
C SER A 102 5.90 8.52 17.21
N SER A 103 6.48 7.38 16.77
CA SER A 103 7.93 7.29 16.58
C SER A 103 8.40 8.23 15.46
N ASN A 104 9.69 8.58 15.48
CA ASN A 104 10.28 9.46 14.47
C ASN A 104 10.04 8.90 13.05
N ALA A 105 10.26 7.60 12.83
CA ALA A 105 10.05 6.99 11.51
C ALA A 105 8.59 7.13 11.01
N HIS A 106 7.58 7.04 11.91
CA HIS A 106 6.19 7.29 11.53
C HIS A 106 5.95 8.77 11.16
N LYS A 107 6.56 9.69 11.88
CA LYS A 107 6.46 11.13 11.58
C LYS A 107 7.17 11.46 10.26
N ASP A 108 8.35 10.89 10.05
CA ASP A 108 9.18 11.15 8.88
C ASP A 108 8.52 10.65 7.59
N ILE A 109 7.91 9.45 7.61
CA ILE A 109 7.19 8.95 6.43
C ILE A 109 5.96 9.81 6.12
N ARG A 110 5.17 10.22 7.12
CA ARG A 110 4.04 11.13 6.90
C ARG A 110 4.51 12.48 6.37
N LYS A 111 5.60 13.02 6.92
CA LYS A 111 6.22 14.26 6.43
C LYS A 111 6.66 14.13 4.98
N LEU A 112 7.32 13.03 4.62
CA LEU A 112 7.73 12.76 3.24
C LEU A 112 6.53 12.82 2.29
N LEU A 113 5.44 12.12 2.62
CA LEU A 113 4.24 12.05 1.77
C LEU A 113 3.52 13.40 1.66
N LEU A 114 3.47 14.18 2.74
CA LEU A 114 2.77 15.47 2.76
C LEU A 114 3.55 16.59 2.08
N GLU A 115 4.89 16.60 2.23
CA GLU A 115 5.75 17.69 1.73
C GLU A 115 6.32 17.44 0.33
N LYS A 116 6.52 16.16 -0.04
CA LYS A 116 7.10 15.76 -1.33
C LYS A 116 6.11 15.06 -2.25
N GLY A 117 4.91 14.84 -1.76
CA GLY A 117 3.79 14.28 -2.49
C GLY A 117 2.51 15.03 -2.20
N GLN A 118 1.49 14.73 -2.97
CA GLN A 118 0.14 15.19 -2.77
C GLN A 118 -0.69 14.01 -2.29
N VAL A 119 -0.96 13.95 -0.98
CA VAL A 119 -1.90 12.97 -0.41
C VAL A 119 -3.32 13.42 -0.75
N GLN A 120 -4.01 12.62 -1.55
CA GLN A 120 -5.34 12.94 -2.07
C GLN A 120 -6.43 12.36 -1.17
N ALA A 121 -6.26 11.13 -0.69
CA ALA A 121 -7.27 10.46 0.14
C ALA A 121 -6.67 9.55 1.20
N VAL A 122 -7.40 9.42 2.29
CA VAL A 122 -7.24 8.39 3.32
C VAL A 122 -8.60 7.75 3.57
N ILE A 123 -8.74 6.47 3.25
CA ILE A 123 -9.96 5.70 3.41
C ILE A 123 -9.72 4.68 4.52
N SER A 124 -10.31 4.90 5.70
CA SER A 124 -10.25 3.95 6.80
C SER A 124 -11.09 2.73 6.52
N LEU A 125 -10.54 1.54 6.72
CA LEU A 125 -11.22 0.27 6.54
C LEU A 125 -11.59 -0.32 7.92
N PRO A 126 -12.77 -0.93 8.06
CA PRO A 126 -13.16 -1.55 9.33
C PRO A 126 -12.25 -2.73 9.68
N SER A 127 -12.03 -2.93 10.96
CA SER A 127 -11.37 -4.11 11.48
C SER A 127 -12.07 -5.37 10.97
N GLY A 128 -11.32 -6.35 10.48
CA GLY A 128 -11.87 -7.60 9.95
C GLY A 128 -12.04 -7.69 8.43
N VAL A 129 -11.81 -6.60 7.67
CA VAL A 129 -11.83 -6.64 6.18
C VAL A 129 -10.88 -7.70 5.62
N PHE A 130 -9.74 -7.91 6.28
CA PHE A 130 -8.73 -8.89 5.86
C PHE A 130 -8.77 -10.22 6.62
N LYS A 131 -9.84 -10.49 7.37
CA LYS A 131 -10.02 -11.82 8.00
C LYS A 131 -10.21 -12.91 6.93
N PRO A 132 -9.80 -14.15 7.19
CA PRO A 132 -9.17 -14.63 8.43
C PRO A 132 -7.67 -14.31 8.57
N TYR A 133 -7.05 -13.67 7.58
CA TYR A 133 -5.59 -13.45 7.54
C TYR A 133 -5.10 -12.41 8.53
N SER A 134 -5.86 -11.35 8.75
CA SER A 134 -5.51 -10.27 9.66
C SER A 134 -6.74 -9.57 10.24
N GLY A 135 -6.71 -9.30 11.56
CA GLY A 135 -7.70 -8.46 12.24
C GLY A 135 -7.25 -7.02 12.45
N VAL A 136 -6.12 -6.62 11.88
CA VAL A 136 -5.55 -5.27 12.04
C VAL A 136 -6.42 -4.24 11.33
N SER A 137 -6.69 -3.12 12.00
CA SER A 137 -7.32 -1.96 11.36
C SER A 137 -6.37 -1.37 10.32
N THR A 138 -6.87 -1.13 9.14
CA THR A 138 -6.09 -0.66 7.99
C THR A 138 -6.73 0.57 7.36
N ALA A 139 -6.00 1.20 6.47
CA ALA A 139 -6.51 2.28 5.63
C ALA A 139 -5.92 2.16 4.22
N ILE A 140 -6.61 2.71 3.24
CA ILE A 140 -6.04 2.96 1.91
C ILE A 140 -5.57 4.40 1.88
N ILE A 141 -4.30 4.61 1.54
CA ILE A 141 -3.77 5.94 1.25
C ILE A 141 -3.60 6.10 -0.26
N VAL A 142 -4.09 7.23 -0.80
CA VAL A 142 -3.94 7.59 -2.21
C VAL A 142 -3.11 8.85 -2.30
N PHE A 143 -2.05 8.82 -3.10
CA PHE A 143 -1.17 9.97 -3.28
C PHE A 143 -0.54 10.02 -4.67
N THR A 144 -0.10 11.21 -5.05
CA THR A 144 0.72 11.48 -6.25
C THR A 144 2.11 11.93 -5.81
N LYS A 145 3.17 11.48 -6.47
CA LYS A 145 4.53 11.94 -6.20
C LYS A 145 4.76 13.32 -6.83
N GLY A 146 5.22 14.27 -6.03
CA GLY A 146 5.43 15.67 -6.42
C GLY A 146 4.30 16.58 -5.94
N GLY A 147 4.57 17.89 -5.95
CA GLY A 147 3.68 18.87 -5.34
C GLY A 147 3.76 18.87 -3.81
N ASN A 148 2.74 19.42 -3.19
CA ASN A 148 2.51 19.40 -1.76
C ASN A 148 1.03 19.13 -1.47
N THR A 149 0.76 18.65 -0.27
CA THR A 149 -0.60 18.35 0.16
C THR A 149 -1.25 19.60 0.75
N GLU A 150 -2.32 20.07 0.13
CA GLU A 150 -3.14 21.19 0.66
C GLU A 150 -4.36 20.67 1.39
N ASN A 151 -5.07 19.72 0.81
CA ASN A 151 -6.26 19.11 1.36
C ASN A 151 -6.18 17.59 1.23
N VAL A 152 -6.76 16.87 2.17
CA VAL A 152 -6.88 15.40 2.15
C VAL A 152 -8.35 15.03 2.32
N TRP A 153 -8.86 14.23 1.41
CA TRP A 153 -10.19 13.66 1.54
C TRP A 153 -10.16 12.45 2.49
N PHE A 154 -11.01 12.46 3.51
CA PHE A 154 -11.12 11.36 4.46
C PHE A 154 -12.47 10.67 4.33
N TYR A 155 -12.43 9.34 4.31
CA TYR A 155 -13.62 8.51 4.32
C TYR A 155 -13.48 7.38 5.34
N GLU A 156 -14.53 7.17 6.14
CA GLU A 156 -14.64 6.04 7.05
C GLU A 156 -15.55 4.97 6.44
N MET A 157 -14.96 3.91 5.89
CA MET A 157 -15.70 2.78 5.35
C MET A 157 -16.20 1.91 6.51
N LYS A 158 -17.49 1.59 6.52
CA LYS A 158 -18.11 0.74 7.53
C LYS A 158 -18.32 -0.69 7.03
N SER A 159 -18.51 -0.86 5.73
CA SER A 159 -18.74 -2.16 5.11
C SER A 159 -18.16 -2.23 3.71
N ASP A 160 -17.51 -3.33 3.41
CA ASP A 160 -17.05 -3.68 2.06
C ASP A 160 -18.03 -4.63 1.32
N GLY A 161 -19.19 -4.89 1.94
CA GLY A 161 -20.21 -5.81 1.40
C GLY A 161 -20.06 -7.25 1.89
N TYR A 162 -19.19 -7.48 2.86
CA TYR A 162 -18.97 -8.80 3.48
C TYR A 162 -19.02 -8.71 4.99
N SER A 163 -19.31 -9.84 5.65
CA SER A 163 -19.23 -9.94 7.11
C SER A 163 -17.78 -9.69 7.59
N LEU A 164 -17.64 -9.10 8.77
CA LEU A 164 -16.32 -8.79 9.33
C LEU A 164 -15.78 -9.89 10.28
N ASP A 165 -16.36 -11.07 10.19
CA ASP A 165 -15.88 -12.29 10.84
C ASP A 165 -14.97 -13.13 9.92
N ASP A 166 -14.51 -14.27 10.41
CA ASP A 166 -13.55 -15.11 9.67
C ASP A 166 -14.17 -15.80 8.43
N LYS A 167 -15.50 -15.85 8.31
CA LYS A 167 -16.19 -16.47 7.18
C LYS A 167 -16.24 -15.56 5.96
N ARG A 168 -16.28 -14.23 6.19
CA ARG A 168 -16.38 -13.24 5.12
C ARG A 168 -17.56 -13.52 4.18
N ASP A 169 -18.72 -13.86 4.75
CA ASP A 169 -19.93 -14.09 3.98
C ASP A 169 -20.42 -12.78 3.37
N LYS A 170 -20.90 -12.87 2.11
CA LYS A 170 -21.49 -11.71 1.44
C LYS A 170 -22.75 -11.29 2.18
N ILE A 171 -22.84 -10.00 2.50
CA ILE A 171 -24.02 -9.40 3.12
C ILE A 171 -24.91 -8.70 2.07
N ASP A 172 -26.16 -8.44 2.41
CA ASP A 172 -27.07 -7.69 1.54
C ASP A 172 -26.53 -6.27 1.30
N GLY A 173 -26.53 -5.87 0.03
CA GLY A 173 -26.00 -4.58 -0.40
C GLY A 173 -24.61 -4.66 -1.01
N LYS A 174 -24.12 -3.49 -1.45
CA LYS A 174 -22.81 -3.37 -2.13
C LYS A 174 -21.70 -2.85 -1.22
N GLY A 175 -21.98 -2.65 0.08
CA GLY A 175 -21.08 -1.93 0.99
C GLY A 175 -20.87 -0.48 0.55
N ASP A 176 -19.84 0.14 1.08
CA ASP A 176 -19.54 1.56 0.87
C ASP A 176 -18.66 1.83 -0.36
N ILE A 177 -18.14 0.79 -1.03
CA ILE A 177 -17.22 0.95 -2.17
C ILE A 177 -17.82 1.81 -3.31
N PRO A 178 -19.09 1.62 -3.73
CA PRO A 178 -19.69 2.48 -4.76
C PRO A 178 -19.80 3.94 -4.33
N ASP A 179 -20.12 4.20 -3.06
CA ASP A 179 -20.21 5.55 -2.52
C ASP A 179 -18.83 6.25 -2.48
N ILE A 180 -17.80 5.52 -2.05
CA ILE A 180 -16.39 5.97 -2.09
C ILE A 180 -16.00 6.39 -3.51
N ILE A 181 -16.26 5.52 -4.50
CA ILE A 181 -15.91 5.79 -5.90
C ILE A 181 -16.64 7.03 -6.43
N ASN A 182 -17.91 7.17 -6.11
CA ASN A 182 -18.71 8.31 -6.57
C ASN A 182 -18.23 9.62 -5.95
N LYS A 183 -18.02 9.66 -4.64
CA LYS A 183 -17.60 10.86 -3.92
C LYS A 183 -16.18 11.27 -4.29
N PHE A 184 -15.26 10.32 -4.38
CA PHE A 184 -13.85 10.61 -4.73
C PHE A 184 -13.68 11.12 -6.18
N LYS A 185 -14.62 10.86 -7.08
CA LYS A 185 -14.57 11.37 -8.46
C LYS A 185 -15.16 12.77 -8.61
N THR A 186 -15.95 13.21 -7.65
CA THR A 186 -16.67 14.49 -7.72
C THR A 186 -15.96 15.62 -6.96
N ASP A 187 -14.97 15.29 -6.16
CA ASP A 187 -14.07 16.23 -5.45
C ASP A 187 -12.71 16.33 -6.19
#